data_00dbb412af67f0fe6d7835fcac788251
#
_entry.id   00dbb412af67f0fe6d7835fcac788251
#
_cell.length_a   1.000
_cell.length_b   1.000
_cell.length_c   1.000
_cell.angle_alpha   90.00
_cell.angle_beta   90.00
_cell.angle_gamma   90.00
#
_symmetry.space_group_name_H-M   'P 1'
#
loop_
_entity.id
_entity.type
_entity.pdbx_description
1 polymer ?
#
loop_
_entity_poly.entity_id
_entity_poly.type
_entity_poly.pdbx_seq_one_letter_code
_entity_poly.pdbx_strand_id
1 'polypeptide(L)'
;IMPSLVGSEMCIRDRVKASTTTEAEAEAALIAFLGQYVPANGSPMCGNSIGQDRRFLVKYMPKLEAFFHYRNLDVSTLKELAKRWKPGVAESFKKQQKHTALADVHESIDELLHYRAHFLKLD
;
A
#
# COMPACT_ATOMS: atom_id res chain seq x y z
N ILE A 1 -4.66 -20.37 0.66
CA ILE A 1 -3.93 -19.12 0.39
C ILE A 1 -3.27 -19.16 -0.98
N MET A 2 -2.56 -20.26 -1.29
CA MET A 2 -1.85 -20.35 -2.57
C MET A 2 -2.76 -20.30 -3.80
N PRO A 3 -3.91 -21.02 -3.84
CA PRO A 3 -4.83 -20.87 -4.99
C PRO A 3 -5.36 -19.46 -5.15
N SER A 4 -5.65 -18.76 -4.05
CA SER A 4 -6.11 -17.37 -4.10
C SER A 4 -5.03 -16.45 -4.66
N LEU A 5 -3.77 -16.63 -4.24
CA LEU A 5 -2.66 -15.84 -4.71
C LEU A 5 -2.42 -16.05 -6.22
N VAL A 6 -2.49 -17.30 -6.69
CA VAL A 6 -2.35 -17.60 -8.11
C VAL A 6 -3.46 -16.94 -8.92
N GLY A 7 -4.70 -17.02 -8.45
CA GLY A 7 -5.82 -16.36 -9.10
C GLY A 7 -5.67 -14.84 -9.15
N SER A 8 -5.21 -14.23 -8.03
CA SER A 8 -4.94 -12.80 -7.96
C SER A 8 -3.88 -12.36 -8.94
N GLU A 9 -2.77 -13.09 -9.00
CA GLU A 9 -1.67 -12.79 -9.91
C GLU A 9 -2.12 -12.84 -11.37
N MET A 10 -2.96 -13.83 -11.73
CA MET A 10 -3.49 -13.95 -13.08
C MET A 10 -4.38 -12.77 -13.45
N CYS A 11 -5.28 -12.34 -12.55
CA CYS A 11 -6.16 -11.18 -12.77
C CYS A 11 -5.35 -9.90 -12.93
N ILE A 12 -4.35 -9.70 -12.07
CA ILE A 12 -3.47 -8.53 -12.13
C ILE A 12 -2.67 -8.53 -13.42
N ARG A 13 -2.11 -9.67 -13.78
CA ARG A 13 -1.32 -9.83 -15.00
C ARG A 13 -2.14 -9.52 -16.24
N ASP A 14 -3.37 -10.00 -16.31
CA ASP A 14 -4.27 -9.75 -17.44
C ASP A 14 -4.59 -8.27 -17.56
N ARG A 15 -4.84 -7.58 -16.44
CA ARG A 15 -5.10 -6.14 -16.44
C ARG A 15 -3.88 -5.35 -16.91
N VAL A 16 -2.68 -5.74 -16.48
CA VAL A 16 -1.44 -5.09 -16.91
C VAL A 16 -1.24 -5.26 -18.41
N LYS A 17 -1.49 -6.47 -18.93
CA LYS A 17 -1.38 -6.74 -20.36
C LYS A 17 -2.40 -5.96 -21.18
N ALA A 18 -3.59 -5.73 -20.66
CA ALA A 18 -4.64 -4.98 -21.34
C ALA A 18 -4.42 -3.47 -21.28
N SER A 19 -3.57 -2.99 -20.38
CA SER A 19 -3.30 -1.57 -20.23
C SER A 19 -2.44 -1.04 -21.36
N THR A 20 -2.80 0.14 -21.88
CA THR A 20 -2.01 0.87 -22.87
C THR A 20 -1.11 1.93 -22.25
N THR A 21 -1.22 2.12 -20.93
CA THR A 21 -0.42 3.11 -20.20
C THR A 21 0.99 2.57 -19.94
N THR A 22 2.01 3.34 -20.29
CA THR A 22 3.40 3.00 -20.00
C THR A 22 3.75 3.34 -18.55
N GLU A 23 4.86 2.76 -18.06
CA GLU A 23 5.37 3.10 -16.72
C GLU A 23 5.69 4.58 -16.59
N ALA A 24 6.30 5.19 -17.63
CA ALA A 24 6.61 6.61 -17.62
C ALA A 24 5.37 7.48 -17.58
N GLU A 25 4.32 7.11 -18.30
CA GLU A 25 3.04 7.82 -18.27
C GLU A 25 2.37 7.70 -16.90
N ALA A 26 2.39 6.51 -16.31
CA ALA A 26 1.84 6.27 -14.99
C ALA A 26 2.58 7.07 -13.94
N GLU A 27 3.92 7.10 -14.01
CA GLU A 27 4.75 7.85 -13.08
C GLU A 27 4.41 9.34 -13.14
N ALA A 28 4.36 9.91 -14.34
CA ALA A 28 4.05 11.32 -14.53
C ALA A 28 2.65 11.67 -14.03
N ALA A 29 1.66 10.81 -14.31
CA ALA A 29 0.29 11.01 -13.88
C ALA A 29 0.17 10.98 -12.35
N LEU A 30 0.85 10.04 -11.70
CA LEU A 30 0.85 9.94 -10.23
C LEU A 30 1.53 11.13 -9.58
N ILE A 31 2.65 11.59 -10.10
CA ILE A 31 3.34 12.79 -9.59
C ILE A 31 2.43 14.01 -9.73
N ALA A 32 1.78 14.17 -10.87
CA ALA A 32 0.86 15.29 -11.09
C ALA A 32 -0.33 15.25 -10.14
N PHE A 33 -0.89 14.06 -9.93
CA PHE A 33 -2.00 13.87 -9.00
C PHE A 33 -1.58 14.18 -7.56
N LEU A 34 -0.48 13.61 -7.10
CA LEU A 34 0.01 13.81 -5.73
C LEU A 34 0.41 15.26 -5.47
N GLY A 35 0.98 15.91 -6.47
CA GLY A 35 1.39 17.31 -6.36
C GLY A 35 0.26 18.29 -6.09
N GLN A 36 -0.99 17.89 -6.37
CA GLN A 36 -2.16 18.71 -6.03
C GLN A 36 -2.44 18.73 -4.53
N TYR A 37 -1.97 17.74 -3.78
CA TYR A 37 -2.31 17.55 -2.37
C TYR A 37 -1.12 17.70 -1.43
N VAL A 38 0.08 17.33 -1.87
CA VAL A 38 1.27 17.36 -1.02
C VAL A 38 2.46 17.89 -1.81
N PRO A 39 3.38 18.62 -1.15
CA PRO A 39 4.61 19.07 -1.81
C PRO A 39 5.59 17.91 -1.97
N ALA A 40 6.54 18.06 -2.89
CA ALA A 40 7.63 17.11 -3.04
C ALA A 40 8.37 16.94 -1.71
N ASN A 41 8.74 15.71 -1.38
CA ASN A 41 9.39 15.32 -0.12
C ASN A 41 8.56 15.62 1.14
N GLY A 42 7.29 15.96 1.00
CA GLY A 42 6.44 16.33 2.15
C GLY A 42 5.74 15.16 2.82
N SER A 43 5.59 14.04 2.14
CA SER A 43 4.83 12.90 2.67
C SER A 43 5.64 11.62 2.67
N PRO A 44 5.58 10.83 3.77
CA PRO A 44 6.10 9.47 3.73
C PRO A 44 5.26 8.61 2.78
N MET A 45 5.82 7.50 2.35
CA MET A 45 5.07 6.50 1.58
C MET A 45 4.31 5.63 2.56
N CYS A 46 2.99 5.51 2.37
CA CYS A 46 2.09 4.83 3.30
C CYS A 46 1.48 3.59 2.66
N GLY A 47 1.36 2.53 3.42
CA GLY A 47 0.69 1.32 2.96
C GLY A 47 1.08 0.09 3.76
N ASN A 48 0.68 -1.08 3.25
CA ASN A 48 1.06 -2.37 3.82
C ASN A 48 2.29 -2.91 3.10
N SER A 49 3.32 -3.27 3.87
CA SER A 49 4.59 -3.78 3.33
C SER A 49 5.18 -2.84 2.28
N ILE A 50 5.09 -1.56 2.56
CA ILE A 50 5.39 -0.49 1.59
C ILE A 50 6.85 -0.49 1.14
N GLY A 51 7.73 -1.12 1.90
CA GLY A 51 9.11 -1.29 1.49
C GLY A 51 9.27 -2.07 0.18
N GLN A 52 8.35 -3.01 -0.09
CA GLN A 52 8.35 -3.75 -1.36
C GLN A 52 7.99 -2.82 -2.52
N ASP A 53 6.96 -2.00 -2.32
CA ASP A 53 6.53 -1.01 -3.32
C ASP A 53 7.65 -0.02 -3.59
N ARG A 54 8.31 0.46 -2.55
CA ARG A 54 9.42 1.42 -2.70
C ARG A 54 10.58 0.80 -3.48
N ARG A 55 10.92 -0.46 -3.24
CA ARG A 55 11.97 -1.14 -4.00
C ARG A 55 11.65 -1.20 -5.49
N PHE A 56 10.38 -1.50 -5.81
CA PHE A 56 9.90 -1.49 -7.19
C PHE A 56 10.03 -0.08 -7.81
N LEU A 57 9.58 0.94 -7.06
CA LEU A 57 9.62 2.31 -7.56
C LEU A 57 11.04 2.83 -7.78
N VAL A 58 11.98 2.47 -6.91
CA VAL A 58 13.39 2.84 -7.11
C VAL A 58 13.90 2.32 -8.44
N LYS A 59 13.50 1.11 -8.80
CA LYS A 59 13.97 0.46 -10.03
C LYS A 59 13.27 0.96 -11.29
N TYR A 60 11.94 1.14 -11.22
CA TYR A 60 11.13 1.38 -12.42
C TYR A 60 10.51 2.77 -12.50
N MET A 61 10.34 3.44 -11.37
CA MET A 61 9.73 4.78 -11.29
C MET A 61 10.50 5.67 -10.31
N PRO A 62 11.80 5.93 -10.59
CA PRO A 62 12.65 6.65 -9.62
C PRO A 62 12.21 8.08 -9.34
N LYS A 63 11.56 8.75 -10.30
CA LYS A 63 11.04 10.11 -10.09
C LYS A 63 9.87 10.10 -9.11
N LEU A 64 8.99 9.12 -9.22
CA LEU A 64 7.87 8.97 -8.29
C LEU A 64 8.39 8.62 -6.90
N GLU A 65 9.36 7.71 -6.80
CA GLU A 65 9.96 7.36 -5.51
C GLU A 65 10.58 8.59 -4.85
N ALA A 66 11.31 9.40 -5.60
CA ALA A 66 11.95 10.61 -5.09
C ALA A 66 10.95 11.70 -4.67
N PHE A 67 9.71 11.64 -5.16
CA PHE A 67 8.66 12.57 -4.75
C PHE A 67 8.26 12.39 -3.30
N PHE A 68 8.35 11.16 -2.76
CA PHE A 68 8.03 10.87 -1.38
C PHE A 68 9.19 11.22 -0.45
N HIS A 69 8.86 11.52 0.81
CA HIS A 69 9.85 11.59 1.87
C HIS A 69 10.51 10.21 2.03
N TYR A 70 11.76 10.15 2.50
CA TYR A 70 12.48 8.87 2.63
C TYR A 70 11.85 7.92 3.66
N ARG A 71 11.04 8.42 4.58
CA ARG A 71 10.40 7.59 5.60
C ARG A 71 9.16 6.89 5.07
N ASN A 72 8.87 5.74 5.65
CA ASN A 72 7.67 4.97 5.35
C ASN A 72 6.74 4.97 6.56
N LEU A 73 5.43 4.96 6.28
CA LEU A 73 4.43 4.66 7.28
C LEU A 73 3.83 3.31 6.89
N ASP A 74 4.32 2.24 7.52
CA ASP A 74 3.98 0.87 7.15
C ASP A 74 2.98 0.27 8.12
N VAL A 75 1.75 0.05 7.66
CA VAL A 75 0.68 -0.55 8.46
C VAL A 75 1.05 -1.99 8.87
N SER A 76 1.84 -2.69 8.07
CA SER A 76 2.30 -4.03 8.40
C SER A 76 3.18 -4.07 9.65
N THR A 77 3.84 -2.98 9.99
CA THR A 77 4.59 -2.88 11.25
C THR A 77 3.63 -2.98 12.44
N LEU A 78 2.51 -2.27 12.39
CA LEU A 78 1.48 -2.35 13.44
C LEU A 78 0.89 -3.76 13.51
N LYS A 79 0.66 -4.38 12.37
CA LYS A 79 0.17 -5.76 12.30
C LYS A 79 1.13 -6.72 13.00
N GLU A 80 2.43 -6.60 12.71
CA GLU A 80 3.43 -7.45 13.36
C GLU A 80 3.48 -7.25 14.87
N LEU A 81 3.37 -6.01 15.34
CA LEU A 81 3.31 -5.72 16.76
C LEU A 81 2.02 -6.23 17.39
N ALA A 82 0.88 -6.07 16.71
CA ALA A 82 -0.40 -6.54 17.20
C ALA A 82 -0.42 -8.06 17.34
N LYS A 83 0.16 -8.79 16.38
CA LYS A 83 0.27 -10.25 16.47
C LYS A 83 1.03 -10.70 17.71
N ARG A 84 2.03 -9.94 18.13
CA ARG A 84 2.88 -10.28 19.29
C ARG A 84 2.29 -9.84 20.61
N TRP A 85 1.65 -8.66 20.63
CA TRP A 85 1.22 -8.03 21.88
C TRP A 85 -0.29 -8.14 22.13
N LYS A 86 -1.10 -8.20 21.07
CA LYS A 86 -2.56 -8.35 21.16
C LYS A 86 -3.08 -9.17 19.97
N PRO A 87 -2.80 -10.49 19.94
CA PRO A 87 -3.15 -11.33 18.78
C PRO A 87 -4.64 -11.32 18.43
N GLY A 88 -5.52 -11.18 19.41
CA GLY A 88 -6.96 -11.10 19.15
C GLY A 88 -7.35 -9.90 18.29
N VAL A 89 -6.66 -8.77 18.44
CA VAL A 89 -6.89 -7.59 17.62
C VAL A 89 -6.43 -7.83 16.18
N ALA A 90 -5.25 -8.46 16.02
CA ALA A 90 -4.74 -8.77 14.69
C ALA A 90 -5.67 -9.72 13.93
N GLU A 91 -6.21 -10.72 14.61
CA GLU A 91 -7.11 -11.71 14.01
C GLU A 91 -8.50 -11.15 13.71
N SER A 92 -8.93 -10.11 14.41
CA SER A 92 -10.27 -9.56 14.25
C SER A 92 -10.44 -8.71 13.00
N PHE A 93 -9.34 -8.27 12.38
CA PHE A 93 -9.42 -7.54 11.12
C PHE A 93 -9.49 -8.52 9.94
N LYS A 94 -10.52 -8.37 9.10
CA LYS A 94 -10.75 -9.24 7.94
C LYS A 94 -10.72 -8.43 6.66
N LYS A 95 -9.90 -8.88 5.71
CA LYS A 95 -9.78 -8.26 4.39
C LYS A 95 -10.79 -8.88 3.42
N GLN A 96 -11.32 -8.06 2.53
CA GLN A 96 -12.28 -8.51 1.52
C GLN A 96 -11.62 -9.11 0.28
N GLN A 97 -10.33 -8.91 0.09
CA GLN A 97 -9.52 -9.51 -0.98
C GLN A 97 -10.08 -9.27 -2.39
N LYS A 98 -10.44 -8.03 -2.69
CA LYS A 98 -10.97 -7.68 -4.02
C LYS A 98 -9.90 -7.61 -5.11
N HIS A 99 -8.63 -7.62 -4.76
CA HIS A 99 -7.48 -7.67 -5.67
C HIS A 99 -7.41 -6.54 -6.70
N THR A 100 -8.02 -5.40 -6.41
CA THR A 100 -7.84 -4.18 -7.19
C THR A 100 -6.95 -3.22 -6.42
N ALA A 101 -6.17 -2.40 -7.13
CA ALA A 101 -5.27 -1.45 -6.47
C ALA A 101 -6.04 -0.51 -5.55
N LEU A 102 -7.19 0.01 -6.00
CA LEU A 102 -8.00 0.91 -5.20
C LEU A 102 -8.58 0.22 -3.95
N ALA A 103 -9.08 -1.01 -4.10
CA ALA A 103 -9.60 -1.77 -2.96
C ALA A 103 -8.49 -2.07 -1.95
N ASP A 104 -7.28 -2.38 -2.41
CA ASP A 104 -6.13 -2.64 -1.54
C ASP A 104 -5.73 -1.40 -0.76
N VAL A 105 -5.78 -0.22 -1.37
CA VAL A 105 -5.51 1.05 -0.70
C VAL A 105 -6.54 1.29 0.40
N HIS A 106 -7.83 1.11 0.09
CA HIS A 106 -8.90 1.28 1.09
C HIS A 106 -8.78 0.28 2.23
N GLU A 107 -8.44 -0.98 1.95
CA GLU A 107 -8.22 -1.99 2.98
C GLU A 107 -7.05 -1.63 3.90
N SER A 108 -5.98 -1.07 3.33
CA SER A 108 -4.84 -0.62 4.14
C SER A 108 -5.22 0.52 5.07
N ILE A 109 -6.04 1.45 4.60
CA ILE A 109 -6.55 2.54 5.44
C ILE A 109 -7.45 1.98 6.54
N ASP A 110 -8.35 1.06 6.19
CA ASP A 110 -9.26 0.44 7.16
C ASP A 110 -8.47 -0.36 8.20
N GLU A 111 -7.44 -1.05 7.79
CA GLU A 111 -6.56 -1.79 8.71
C GLU A 111 -5.85 -0.86 9.67
N LEU A 112 -5.34 0.25 9.19
CA LEU A 112 -4.72 1.27 10.04
C LEU A 112 -5.71 1.82 11.07
N LEU A 113 -6.93 2.13 10.64
CA LEU A 113 -7.99 2.62 11.52
C LEU A 113 -8.37 1.56 12.56
N HIS A 114 -8.40 0.29 12.17
CA HIS A 114 -8.66 -0.81 13.08
C HIS A 114 -7.62 -0.87 14.22
N TYR A 115 -6.33 -0.78 13.87
CA TYR A 115 -5.27 -0.77 14.88
C TYR A 115 -5.30 0.50 15.73
N ARG A 116 -5.63 1.62 15.13
CA ARG A 116 -5.78 2.87 15.88
C ARG A 116 -6.88 2.77 16.94
N ALA A 117 -7.99 2.13 16.60
CA ALA A 117 -9.14 2.00 17.51
C ALA A 117 -8.95 0.93 18.58
N HIS A 118 -8.27 -0.17 18.25
CA HIS A 118 -8.27 -1.37 19.10
C HIS A 118 -6.89 -1.77 19.64
N PHE A 119 -5.83 -1.34 19.01
CA PHE A 119 -4.47 -1.73 19.40
C PHE A 119 -3.72 -0.62 20.10
N LEU A 120 -3.71 0.59 19.52
CA LEU A 120 -2.96 1.71 20.06
C LEU A 120 -3.72 2.36 21.23
N LYS A 121 -2.97 2.72 22.27
CA LYS A 121 -3.54 3.47 23.38
C LYS A 121 -3.33 4.95 23.12
N LEU A 122 -4.41 5.60 22.67
CA LEU A 122 -4.41 7.04 22.41
C LEU A 122 -5.31 7.72 23.42
N ASP A 123 -4.80 8.74 24.03
CA ASP A 123 -5.56 9.51 25.06
C ASP A 123 -6.48 10.52 24.41
#